data_17e74b53018a771fbd7c35ebda08dd46
#
_entry.id   17e74b53018a771fbd7c35ebda08dd46
#
_cell.length_a   1.000
_cell.length_b   1.000
_cell.length_c   1.000
_cell.angle_alpha   90.00
_cell.angle_beta   90.00
_cell.angle_gamma   90.00
#
_symmetry.space_group_name_H-M   'P 1'
#
loop_
_entity.id
_entity.type
_entity.pdbx_description
1 polymer ?
#
loop_
_entity_poly.entity_id
_entity_poly.type
_entity_poly.pdbx_seq_one_letter_code
_entity_poly.pdbx_strand_id
1 'polypeptide(L)'
;IMKYCKRCVMPDTRPGITFNEEGICSACQSYDNRKNVDYKKRFEELKTLCDKYRGMNGPNGYDCMIAVSGGKDSHYQTYIMKEVMGMNPLLVSVEDNFPMTEAGKHNLKNISEAFGCDIISMKPNLRAQKIIMRKTFERYGKPTYFIDRYIYTYPLHMALKFNTPLLVYGENVSYEYGGADAVETYSARDQISNGVGAGIPTEELLVNGV
;
A
#
# COMPACT_ATOMS: atom_id res chain seq x y z
N ILE A 1 20.11 -26.73 -7.03
CA ILE A 1 20.50 -26.32 -5.66
C ILE A 1 20.06 -24.89 -5.51
N MET A 2 19.25 -24.60 -4.49
CA MET A 2 18.78 -23.26 -4.14
C MET A 2 19.97 -22.34 -3.81
N LYS A 3 19.97 -21.15 -4.38
CA LYS A 3 21.01 -20.13 -4.08
C LYS A 3 20.47 -19.14 -3.05
N TYR A 4 21.35 -18.64 -2.21
CA TYR A 4 21.03 -17.64 -1.20
C TYR A 4 21.93 -16.41 -1.34
N CYS A 5 21.38 -15.25 -1.03
CA CYS A 5 22.15 -14.03 -0.96
C CYS A 5 23.24 -14.15 0.13
N LYS A 6 24.48 -13.85 -0.23
CA LYS A 6 25.60 -13.91 0.73
C LYS A 6 25.52 -12.89 1.87
N ARG A 7 24.63 -11.87 1.73
CA ARG A 7 24.46 -10.81 2.73
C ARG A 7 23.24 -10.98 3.61
N CYS A 8 22.05 -11.25 3.01
CA CYS A 8 20.79 -11.29 3.75
C CYS A 8 20.07 -12.63 3.70
N VAL A 9 20.73 -13.66 3.14
CA VAL A 9 20.21 -15.04 2.99
C VAL A 9 18.89 -15.15 2.21
N MET A 10 18.51 -14.15 1.43
CA MET A 10 17.33 -14.19 0.54
C MET A 10 17.50 -15.34 -0.47
N PRO A 11 16.54 -16.26 -0.60
CA PRO A 11 16.60 -17.35 -1.58
C PRO A 11 16.28 -16.87 -3.00
N ASP A 12 16.82 -17.55 -4.01
CA ASP A 12 16.56 -17.31 -5.44
C ASP A 12 15.15 -17.73 -5.89
N THR A 13 14.40 -18.37 -5.03
CA THR A 13 13.00 -18.75 -5.27
C THR A 13 12.00 -17.59 -5.12
N ARG A 14 12.44 -16.45 -4.56
CA ARG A 14 11.56 -15.27 -4.46
C ARG A 14 11.33 -14.68 -5.86
N PRO A 15 10.07 -14.47 -6.28
CA PRO A 15 9.76 -13.86 -7.57
C PRO A 15 10.43 -12.50 -7.76
N GLY A 16 11.06 -12.29 -8.92
CA GLY A 16 11.69 -11.03 -9.29
C GLY A 16 13.04 -10.74 -8.59
N ILE A 17 13.56 -11.65 -7.75
CA ILE A 17 14.89 -11.47 -7.14
C ILE A 17 15.98 -11.87 -8.13
N THR A 18 17.01 -11.04 -8.24
CA THR A 18 18.21 -11.30 -9.02
C THR A 18 19.46 -11.21 -8.14
N PHE A 19 20.57 -11.77 -8.63
CA PHE A 19 21.84 -11.76 -7.90
C PHE A 19 22.92 -11.20 -8.83
N ASN A 20 23.80 -10.34 -8.29
CA ASN A 20 25.00 -9.91 -8.99
C ASN A 20 26.10 -10.98 -8.98
N GLU A 21 27.23 -10.70 -9.63
CA GLU A 21 28.38 -11.62 -9.71
C GLU A 21 28.97 -11.95 -8.34
N GLU A 22 28.83 -11.07 -7.37
CA GLU A 22 29.29 -11.27 -5.99
C GLU A 22 28.31 -12.16 -5.19
N GLY A 23 27.13 -12.48 -5.72
CA GLY A 23 26.08 -13.25 -5.06
C GLY A 23 25.26 -12.42 -4.09
N ILE A 24 25.17 -11.09 -4.30
CA ILE A 24 24.34 -10.17 -3.53
C ILE A 24 23.02 -9.95 -4.27
N CYS A 25 21.91 -10.12 -3.56
CA CYS A 25 20.57 -9.98 -4.18
C CYS A 25 20.19 -8.53 -4.51
N SER A 26 19.28 -8.36 -5.46
CA SER A 26 18.77 -7.05 -5.90
C SER A 26 18.15 -6.23 -4.76
N ALA A 27 17.56 -6.87 -3.76
CA ALA A 27 17.05 -6.18 -2.57
C ALA A 27 18.18 -5.51 -1.75
N CYS A 28 19.30 -6.21 -1.55
CA CYS A 28 20.47 -5.62 -0.87
C CYS A 28 21.10 -4.49 -1.68
N GLN A 29 21.19 -4.65 -3.01
CA GLN A 29 21.69 -3.60 -3.90
C GLN A 29 20.79 -2.36 -3.87
N SER A 30 19.48 -2.55 -3.91
CA SER A 30 18.50 -1.48 -3.77
C SER A 30 18.61 -0.77 -2.42
N TYR A 31 18.85 -1.51 -1.34
CA TYR A 31 19.09 -0.94 -0.01
C TYR A 31 20.33 -0.04 0.02
N ASP A 32 21.42 -0.45 -0.61
CA ASP A 32 22.64 0.35 -0.67
C ASP A 32 22.44 1.66 -1.48
N ASN A 33 21.65 1.60 -2.54
CA ASN A 33 21.31 2.77 -3.37
C ASN A 33 20.48 3.83 -2.62
N ARG A 34 19.86 3.50 -1.48
CA ARG A 34 19.15 4.48 -0.64
C ARG A 34 20.05 5.64 -0.18
N LYS A 35 21.34 5.40 -0.02
CA LYS A 35 22.32 6.43 0.36
C LYS A 35 22.47 7.53 -0.69
N ASN A 36 22.11 7.22 -1.95
CA ASN A 36 22.23 8.13 -3.08
C ASN A 36 20.94 8.93 -3.34
N VAL A 37 19.89 8.70 -2.55
CA VAL A 37 18.61 9.41 -2.71
C VAL A 37 18.75 10.83 -2.17
N ASP A 38 18.52 11.81 -3.01
CA ASP A 38 18.37 13.20 -2.59
C ASP A 38 16.99 13.45 -2.01
N TYR A 39 16.84 13.21 -0.70
CA TYR A 39 15.58 13.38 0.01
C TYR A 39 15.07 14.83 -0.02
N LYS A 40 15.95 15.81 -0.13
CA LYS A 40 15.55 17.22 -0.22
C LYS A 40 14.86 17.48 -1.57
N LYS A 41 15.45 16.99 -2.65
CA LYS A 41 14.84 17.05 -3.98
C LYS A 41 13.50 16.30 -4.01
N ARG A 42 13.43 15.10 -3.43
CA ARG A 42 12.17 14.32 -3.35
C ARG A 42 11.07 15.04 -2.57
N PHE A 43 11.44 15.78 -1.52
CA PHE A 43 10.49 16.58 -0.76
C PHE A 43 9.92 17.74 -1.59
N GLU A 44 10.75 18.44 -2.37
CA GLU A 44 10.28 19.49 -3.27
C GLU A 44 9.40 18.95 -4.41
N GLU A 45 9.70 17.76 -4.91
CA GLU A 45 8.85 17.05 -5.88
C GLU A 45 7.47 16.73 -5.28
N LEU A 46 7.43 16.22 -4.03
CA LEU A 46 6.18 15.98 -3.31
C LEU A 46 5.38 17.25 -3.13
N LYS A 47 6.02 18.35 -2.73
CA LYS A 47 5.38 19.66 -2.58
C LYS A 47 4.76 20.14 -3.89
N THR A 48 5.51 20.06 -4.98
CA THR A 48 5.02 20.42 -6.32
C THR A 48 3.81 19.57 -6.72
N LEU A 49 3.83 18.27 -6.41
CA LEU A 49 2.72 17.37 -6.66
C LEU A 49 1.48 17.77 -5.83
N CYS A 50 1.65 18.05 -4.54
CA CYS A 50 0.57 18.49 -3.65
C CYS A 50 -0.04 19.81 -4.11
N ASP A 51 0.78 20.79 -4.51
CA ASP A 51 0.33 22.10 -4.98
C ASP A 51 -0.57 21.97 -6.24
N LYS A 52 -0.34 20.98 -7.08
CA LYS A 52 -1.18 20.69 -8.24
C LYS A 52 -2.60 20.28 -7.88
N TYR A 53 -2.79 19.59 -6.75
CA TYR A 53 -4.08 19.01 -6.36
C TYR A 53 -4.76 19.78 -5.22
N ARG A 54 -4.06 20.68 -4.55
CA ARG A 54 -4.60 21.45 -3.43
C ARG A 54 -5.79 22.32 -3.88
N GLY A 55 -6.92 22.18 -3.20
CA GLY A 55 -8.14 22.93 -3.48
C GLY A 55 -8.83 22.57 -4.79
N MET A 56 -8.42 21.53 -5.49
CA MET A 56 -8.96 21.13 -6.79
C MET A 56 -10.46 20.80 -6.74
N ASN A 57 -10.94 20.26 -5.62
CA ASN A 57 -12.33 19.91 -5.39
C ASN A 57 -13.11 21.01 -4.63
N GLY A 58 -12.58 22.24 -4.56
CA GLY A 58 -13.19 23.35 -3.87
C GLY A 58 -12.95 23.35 -2.36
N PRO A 59 -13.47 24.35 -1.65
CA PRO A 59 -13.13 24.58 -0.23
C PRO A 59 -13.61 23.49 0.73
N ASN A 60 -14.61 22.70 0.34
CA ASN A 60 -15.17 21.62 1.14
C ASN A 60 -14.84 20.23 0.58
N GLY A 61 -14.04 20.15 -0.48
CA GLY A 61 -13.63 18.91 -1.12
C GLY A 61 -12.31 18.38 -0.55
N TYR A 62 -12.06 17.10 -0.78
CA TYR A 62 -10.81 16.48 -0.40
C TYR A 62 -9.76 16.64 -1.51
N ASP A 63 -8.54 16.99 -1.12
CA ASP A 63 -7.41 17.19 -2.04
C ASP A 63 -6.69 15.89 -2.37
N CYS A 64 -6.65 14.99 -1.39
CA CYS A 64 -6.04 13.68 -1.53
C CYS A 64 -6.75 12.64 -0.68
N MET A 65 -6.47 11.39 -0.96
CA MET A 65 -6.94 10.26 -0.18
C MET A 65 -5.74 9.50 0.38
N ILE A 66 -5.81 9.09 1.64
CA ILE A 66 -4.72 8.38 2.32
C ILE A 66 -5.22 7.02 2.77
N ALA A 67 -4.58 5.95 2.28
CA ALA A 67 -4.84 4.60 2.76
C ALA A 67 -4.21 4.42 4.15
N VAL A 68 -5.02 4.09 5.17
CA VAL A 68 -4.57 4.05 6.57
C VAL A 68 -4.94 2.73 7.24
N SER A 69 -4.03 2.25 8.08
CA SER A 69 -4.22 1.09 8.96
C SER A 69 -4.21 1.44 10.46
N GLY A 70 -3.92 2.70 10.80
CA GLY A 70 -3.69 3.16 12.17
C GLY A 70 -2.26 2.91 12.67
N GLY A 71 -1.39 2.31 11.86
CA GLY A 71 0.04 2.11 12.20
C GLY A 71 0.86 3.40 12.14
N LYS A 72 2.14 3.31 12.50
CA LYS A 72 3.09 4.45 12.52
C LYS A 72 3.20 5.15 11.17
N ASP A 73 3.25 4.39 10.09
CA ASP A 73 3.39 4.94 8.74
C ASP A 73 2.13 5.69 8.31
N SER A 74 0.94 5.18 8.68
CA SER A 74 -0.33 5.88 8.47
C SER A 74 -0.37 7.24 9.18
N HIS A 75 0.07 7.30 10.43
CA HIS A 75 0.16 8.57 11.19
C HIS A 75 1.16 9.52 10.54
N TYR A 76 2.33 9.03 10.16
CA TYR A 76 3.38 9.84 9.56
C TYR A 76 2.95 10.43 8.20
N GLN A 77 2.38 9.61 7.31
CA GLN A 77 1.90 10.12 6.02
C GLN A 77 0.73 11.09 6.18
N THR A 78 -0.17 10.86 7.15
CA THR A 78 -1.26 11.82 7.44
C THR A 78 -0.69 13.14 7.96
N TYR A 79 0.28 13.09 8.88
CA TYR A 79 1.00 14.28 9.35
C TYR A 79 1.64 15.06 8.20
N ILE A 80 2.38 14.37 7.32
CA ILE A 80 3.02 15.03 6.18
C ILE A 80 1.98 15.66 5.27
N MET A 81 0.92 14.97 4.90
CA MET A 81 -0.07 15.50 3.97
C MET A 81 -0.91 16.61 4.58
N LYS A 82 -1.35 16.46 5.84
CA LYS A 82 -2.21 17.43 6.52
C LYS A 82 -1.44 18.64 7.03
N GLU A 83 -0.42 18.41 7.88
CA GLU A 83 0.25 19.48 8.62
C GLU A 83 1.38 20.12 7.81
N VAL A 84 2.17 19.32 7.08
CA VAL A 84 3.35 19.84 6.37
C VAL A 84 2.97 20.35 4.97
N MET A 85 2.16 19.59 4.23
CA MET A 85 1.73 19.98 2.88
C MET A 85 0.44 20.80 2.86
N GLY A 86 -0.28 20.92 3.99
CA GLY A 86 -1.52 21.71 4.10
C GLY A 86 -2.64 21.21 3.19
N MET A 87 -2.73 19.91 2.97
CA MET A 87 -3.78 19.27 2.19
C MET A 87 -5.02 19.00 3.05
N ASN A 88 -6.17 18.79 2.41
CA ASN A 88 -7.38 18.30 3.06
C ASN A 88 -7.61 16.83 2.70
N PRO A 89 -7.03 15.87 3.46
CA PRO A 89 -7.11 14.44 3.13
C PRO A 89 -8.41 13.80 3.61
N LEU A 90 -8.92 12.83 2.84
CA LEU A 90 -9.86 11.81 3.30
C LEU A 90 -9.07 10.54 3.63
N LEU A 91 -9.22 10.04 4.85
CA LEU A 91 -8.61 8.78 5.26
C LEU A 91 -9.49 7.61 4.83
N VAL A 92 -8.87 6.55 4.34
CA VAL A 92 -9.59 5.34 3.89
C VAL A 92 -8.95 4.12 4.52
N SER A 93 -9.75 3.35 5.27
CA SER A 93 -9.32 2.13 5.94
C SER A 93 -10.07 0.92 5.42
N VAL A 94 -9.39 -0.21 5.37
CA VAL A 94 -10.01 -1.53 5.22
C VAL A 94 -9.83 -2.28 6.53
N GLU A 95 -10.95 -2.61 7.15
CA GLU A 95 -10.98 -3.42 8.36
C GLU A 95 -11.23 -4.88 7.97
N ASP A 96 -10.25 -5.74 8.16
CA ASP A 96 -10.46 -7.16 8.02
C ASP A 96 -11.39 -7.70 9.13
N ASN A 97 -11.80 -8.97 8.99
CA ASN A 97 -12.65 -9.59 10.00
C ASN A 97 -11.86 -10.30 11.12
N PHE A 98 -10.57 -10.07 11.21
CA PHE A 98 -9.77 -10.54 12.34
C PHE A 98 -9.91 -9.60 13.54
N PRO A 99 -9.80 -10.12 14.77
CA PRO A 99 -9.88 -9.28 15.96
C PRO A 99 -8.69 -8.31 16.02
N MET A 100 -9.01 -7.03 16.01
CA MET A 100 -8.03 -5.97 16.22
C MET A 100 -7.72 -5.83 17.72
N THR A 101 -6.46 -5.61 18.06
CA THR A 101 -6.07 -5.31 19.44
C THR A 101 -6.65 -3.98 19.91
N GLU A 102 -6.79 -3.76 21.21
CA GLU A 102 -7.27 -2.49 21.75
C GLU A 102 -6.37 -1.32 21.34
N ALA A 103 -5.05 -1.52 21.30
CA ALA A 103 -4.11 -0.53 20.80
C ALA A 103 -4.36 -0.21 19.31
N GLY A 104 -4.62 -1.22 18.49
CA GLY A 104 -4.95 -1.02 17.06
C GLY A 104 -6.23 -0.22 16.85
N LYS A 105 -7.28 -0.53 17.60
CA LYS A 105 -8.54 0.22 17.58
C LYS A 105 -8.34 1.66 18.01
N HIS A 106 -7.60 1.87 19.10
CA HIS A 106 -7.25 3.20 19.59
C HIS A 106 -6.49 3.99 18.53
N ASN A 107 -5.47 3.40 17.93
CA ASN A 107 -4.65 4.08 16.92
C ASN A 107 -5.44 4.45 15.67
N LEU A 108 -6.32 3.57 15.19
CA LEU A 108 -7.16 3.86 14.03
C LEU A 108 -8.16 4.98 14.30
N LYS A 109 -8.71 5.04 15.50
CA LYS A 109 -9.57 6.15 15.93
C LYS A 109 -8.76 7.45 16.10
N ASN A 110 -7.61 7.36 16.77
CA ASN A 110 -6.75 8.50 17.08
C ASN A 110 -6.25 9.23 15.83
N ILE A 111 -5.95 8.52 14.73
CA ILE A 111 -5.45 9.18 13.51
C ILE A 111 -6.45 10.18 12.92
N SER A 112 -7.75 9.88 12.97
CA SER A 112 -8.80 10.81 12.55
C SER A 112 -8.93 11.99 13.50
N GLU A 113 -8.96 11.73 14.81
CA GLU A 113 -9.13 12.76 15.83
C GLU A 113 -7.91 13.69 15.95
N ALA A 114 -6.70 13.13 15.93
CA ALA A 114 -5.46 13.89 16.09
C ALA A 114 -5.20 14.89 14.95
N PHE A 115 -5.58 14.53 13.73
CA PHE A 115 -5.37 15.37 12.55
C PHE A 115 -6.63 16.07 12.04
N GLY A 116 -7.77 15.87 12.70
CA GLY A 116 -9.06 16.46 12.28
C GLY A 116 -9.44 16.05 10.86
N CYS A 117 -9.25 14.78 10.51
CA CYS A 117 -9.54 14.24 9.20
C CYS A 117 -10.76 13.32 9.25
N ASP A 118 -11.59 13.39 8.21
CA ASP A 118 -12.65 12.40 8.03
C ASP A 118 -12.06 11.04 7.65
N ILE A 119 -12.73 9.96 8.08
CA ILE A 119 -12.31 8.60 7.78
C ILE A 119 -13.48 7.75 7.28
N ILE A 120 -13.26 7.01 6.21
CA ILE A 120 -14.16 5.98 5.71
C ILE A 120 -13.53 4.61 5.94
N SER A 121 -14.21 3.75 6.69
CA SER A 121 -13.82 2.37 6.90
C SER A 121 -14.74 1.42 6.16
N MET A 122 -14.16 0.40 5.53
CA MET A 122 -14.90 -0.70 4.94
C MET A 122 -14.54 -2.01 5.61
N LYS A 123 -15.58 -2.72 6.04
CA LYS A 123 -15.47 -4.09 6.53
C LYS A 123 -16.05 -5.04 5.49
N PRO A 124 -15.23 -5.92 4.88
CA PRO A 124 -15.72 -6.85 3.89
C PRO A 124 -16.65 -7.92 4.48
N ASN A 125 -17.48 -8.52 3.63
CA ASN A 125 -18.33 -9.62 4.04
C ASN A 125 -17.52 -10.81 4.55
N LEU A 126 -17.76 -11.24 5.78
CA LEU A 126 -17.01 -12.32 6.44
C LEU A 126 -17.09 -13.66 5.68
N ARG A 127 -18.26 -13.98 5.09
CA ARG A 127 -18.44 -15.23 4.34
C ARG A 127 -17.58 -15.23 3.07
N ALA A 128 -17.61 -14.14 2.32
CA ALA A 128 -16.78 -13.97 1.11
C ALA A 128 -15.29 -14.03 1.46
N GLN A 129 -14.86 -13.33 2.52
CA GLN A 129 -13.49 -13.39 3.00
C GLN A 129 -13.06 -14.83 3.31
N LYS A 130 -13.82 -15.57 4.10
CA LYS A 130 -13.50 -16.97 4.47
C LYS A 130 -13.39 -17.88 3.25
N ILE A 131 -14.32 -17.78 2.29
CA ILE A 131 -14.33 -18.63 1.10
C ILE A 131 -13.12 -18.35 0.23
N ILE A 132 -12.81 -17.06 -0.04
CA ILE A 132 -11.71 -16.68 -0.91
C ILE A 132 -10.37 -17.01 -0.23
N MET A 133 -10.21 -16.72 1.05
CA MET A 133 -9.00 -17.06 1.81
C MET A 133 -8.73 -18.58 1.79
N ARG A 134 -9.77 -19.40 1.97
CA ARG A 134 -9.63 -20.87 1.87
C ARG A 134 -9.18 -21.27 0.46
N LYS A 135 -9.87 -20.82 -0.59
CA LYS A 135 -9.53 -21.15 -1.97
C LYS A 135 -8.09 -20.73 -2.33
N THR A 136 -7.67 -19.55 -1.94
CA THR A 136 -6.33 -19.05 -2.24
C THR A 136 -5.25 -19.76 -1.42
N PHE A 137 -5.56 -20.18 -0.21
CA PHE A 137 -4.66 -21.01 0.59
C PHE A 137 -4.49 -22.41 -0.02
N GLU A 138 -5.60 -23.09 -0.33
CA GLU A 138 -5.59 -24.44 -0.91
C GLU A 138 -4.88 -24.50 -2.28
N ARG A 139 -5.05 -23.47 -3.13
CA ARG A 139 -4.50 -23.48 -4.50
C ARG A 139 -3.10 -22.87 -4.60
N TYR A 140 -2.82 -21.83 -3.82
CA TYR A 140 -1.64 -20.99 -4.01
C TYR A 140 -0.81 -20.82 -2.74
N GLY A 141 -1.22 -21.39 -1.60
CA GLY A 141 -0.56 -21.17 -0.31
C GLY A 141 -0.64 -19.72 0.20
N LYS A 142 -1.61 -18.92 -0.29
CA LYS A 142 -1.73 -17.47 0.01
C LYS A 142 -3.04 -17.16 0.75
N PRO A 143 -3.11 -17.31 2.09
CA PRO A 143 -4.34 -17.05 2.85
C PRO A 143 -4.72 -15.58 2.90
N THR A 144 -3.78 -14.65 2.78
CA THR A 144 -4.01 -13.19 2.92
C THR A 144 -4.46 -12.52 1.63
N TYR A 145 -4.47 -13.23 0.50
CA TYR A 145 -4.76 -12.67 -0.83
C TYR A 145 -5.98 -11.74 -0.86
N PHE A 146 -7.07 -12.13 -0.19
CA PHE A 146 -8.32 -11.36 -0.19
C PHE A 146 -8.11 -9.96 0.44
N ILE A 147 -7.48 -9.91 1.61
CA ILE A 147 -7.21 -8.65 2.31
C ILE A 147 -6.17 -7.83 1.55
N ASP A 148 -5.11 -8.46 1.06
CA ASP A 148 -4.08 -7.78 0.27
C ASP A 148 -4.68 -7.08 -0.96
N ARG A 149 -5.64 -7.71 -1.64
CA ARG A 149 -6.35 -7.07 -2.76
C ARG A 149 -7.24 -5.92 -2.31
N TYR A 150 -7.93 -6.04 -1.18
CA TYR A 150 -8.81 -4.99 -0.67
C TYR A 150 -8.04 -3.73 -0.27
N ILE A 151 -6.91 -3.85 0.42
CA ILE A 151 -6.12 -2.68 0.85
C ILE A 151 -5.57 -1.87 -0.33
N TYR A 152 -5.36 -2.50 -1.49
CA TYR A 152 -4.91 -1.79 -2.69
C TYR A 152 -6.06 -1.32 -3.60
N THR A 153 -7.20 -2.01 -3.61
CA THR A 153 -8.29 -1.68 -4.54
C THR A 153 -9.35 -0.76 -3.93
N TYR A 154 -9.69 -0.94 -2.66
CA TYR A 154 -10.74 -0.15 -2.04
C TYR A 154 -10.44 1.36 -1.98
N PRO A 155 -9.24 1.81 -1.58
CA PRO A 155 -8.89 3.23 -1.64
C PRO A 155 -8.97 3.81 -3.05
N LEU A 156 -8.62 3.04 -4.09
CA LEU A 156 -8.78 3.45 -5.49
C LEU A 156 -10.27 3.66 -5.87
N HIS A 157 -11.13 2.74 -5.44
CA HIS A 157 -12.58 2.90 -5.67
C HIS A 157 -13.13 4.15 -4.98
N MET A 158 -12.67 4.44 -3.77
CA MET A 158 -13.07 5.65 -3.05
C MET A 158 -12.52 6.91 -3.73
N ALA A 159 -11.26 6.88 -4.18
CA ALA A 159 -10.67 7.99 -4.93
C ALA A 159 -11.49 8.36 -6.17
N LEU A 160 -11.94 7.36 -6.92
CA LEU A 160 -12.83 7.56 -8.07
C LEU A 160 -14.19 8.13 -7.66
N LYS A 161 -14.81 7.61 -6.59
CA LYS A 161 -16.13 8.06 -6.11
C LYS A 161 -16.13 9.50 -5.60
N PHE A 162 -15.06 9.91 -4.94
CA PHE A 162 -14.89 11.26 -4.42
C PHE A 162 -14.19 12.22 -5.39
N ASN A 163 -13.92 11.76 -6.62
CA ASN A 163 -13.17 12.53 -7.63
C ASN A 163 -11.85 13.09 -7.07
N THR A 164 -11.13 12.28 -6.31
CA THR A 164 -9.88 12.65 -5.64
C THR A 164 -8.73 11.92 -6.32
N PRO A 165 -8.05 12.54 -7.30
CA PRO A 165 -7.09 11.85 -8.14
C PRO A 165 -5.75 11.54 -7.45
N LEU A 166 -5.43 12.20 -6.34
CA LEU A 166 -4.21 11.96 -5.58
C LEU A 166 -4.47 10.95 -4.47
N LEU A 167 -3.89 9.76 -4.60
CA LEU A 167 -3.95 8.69 -3.61
C LEU A 167 -2.57 8.45 -3.01
N VAL A 168 -2.50 8.40 -1.68
CA VAL A 168 -1.27 8.25 -0.90
C VAL A 168 -1.26 6.88 -0.22
N TYR A 169 -0.19 6.14 -0.43
CA TYR A 169 0.12 4.90 0.29
C TYR A 169 1.42 5.05 1.06
N GLY A 170 1.51 4.41 2.22
CA GLY A 170 2.72 4.38 3.05
C GLY A 170 3.72 3.30 2.66
N GLU A 171 3.42 2.48 1.66
CA GLU A 171 4.20 1.30 1.29
C GLU A 171 4.74 1.42 -0.13
N ASN A 172 6.01 1.06 -0.28
CA ASN A 172 6.63 0.84 -1.59
C ASN A 172 7.23 -0.56 -1.61
N VAL A 173 6.47 -1.51 -2.17
CA VAL A 173 6.82 -2.94 -2.16
C VAL A 173 8.17 -3.22 -2.78
N SER A 174 8.52 -2.57 -3.88
CA SER A 174 9.82 -2.74 -4.54
C SER A 174 10.97 -2.20 -3.69
N TYR A 175 10.74 -1.08 -3.01
CA TYR A 175 11.74 -0.42 -2.18
C TYR A 175 11.96 -1.14 -0.84
N GLU A 176 10.91 -1.67 -0.25
CA GLU A 176 10.95 -2.30 1.08
C GLU A 176 11.39 -3.76 1.03
N TYR A 177 10.87 -4.50 0.07
CA TYR A 177 11.06 -5.96 0.02
C TYR A 177 11.98 -6.40 -1.12
N GLY A 178 12.38 -5.52 -2.02
CA GLY A 178 13.10 -5.85 -3.25
C GLY A 178 12.23 -6.73 -4.17
N GLY A 179 12.77 -7.15 -5.28
CA GLY A 179 12.05 -7.93 -6.29
C GLY A 179 12.17 -7.27 -7.66
N ALA A 180 11.09 -7.21 -8.42
CA ALA A 180 11.06 -6.54 -9.72
C ALA A 180 11.50 -5.07 -9.61
N ASP A 181 12.06 -4.54 -10.68
CA ASP A 181 12.59 -3.17 -10.73
C ASP A 181 11.59 -2.16 -10.16
N ALA A 182 12.11 -1.24 -9.36
CA ALA A 182 11.31 -0.15 -8.84
C ALA A 182 10.82 0.70 -10.02
N VAL A 183 9.53 0.62 -10.30
CA VAL A 183 8.92 1.45 -11.32
C VAL A 183 8.68 2.82 -10.70
N GLU A 184 9.43 3.81 -11.14
CA GLU A 184 9.25 5.21 -10.73
C GLU A 184 8.03 5.83 -11.41
N THR A 185 6.86 5.19 -11.30
CA THR A 185 5.63 5.76 -11.84
C THR A 185 4.64 6.06 -10.70
N TYR A 186 3.91 7.14 -10.87
CA TYR A 186 2.79 7.50 -10.00
C TYR A 186 1.47 6.87 -10.47
N SER A 187 1.54 5.87 -11.35
CA SER A 187 0.36 5.22 -11.91
C SER A 187 -0.25 4.23 -10.91
N ALA A 188 -1.52 4.43 -10.58
CA ALA A 188 -2.29 3.49 -9.77
C ALA A 188 -2.35 2.08 -10.38
N ARG A 189 -2.28 1.97 -11.70
CA ARG A 189 -2.29 0.69 -12.43
C ARG A 189 -1.07 -0.16 -12.09
N ASP A 190 0.09 0.47 -11.99
CA ASP A 190 1.34 -0.22 -11.66
C ASP A 190 1.34 -0.70 -10.20
N GLN A 191 0.72 0.05 -9.29
CA GLN A 191 0.55 -0.37 -7.89
C GLN A 191 -0.33 -1.62 -7.75
N ILE A 192 -1.39 -1.74 -8.52
CA ILE A 192 -2.27 -2.93 -8.51
C ILE A 192 -1.51 -4.16 -9.02
N SER A 193 -0.63 -3.99 -9.99
CA SER A 193 0.10 -5.09 -10.64
C SER A 193 1.28 -5.60 -9.80
N ASN A 194 1.87 -4.76 -8.95
CA ASN A 194 3.05 -5.08 -8.14
C ASN A 194 2.73 -5.65 -6.74
N GLY A 195 1.47 -5.72 -6.37
CA GLY A 195 1.06 -6.16 -5.03
C GLY A 195 1.24 -7.66 -4.79
N VAL A 196 1.12 -8.06 -3.53
CA VAL A 196 1.21 -9.47 -3.04
C VAL A 196 0.23 -10.41 -3.76
N GLY A 197 -0.83 -9.86 -4.35
CA GLY A 197 -1.83 -10.58 -5.15
C GLY A 197 -1.51 -10.72 -6.63
N ALA A 198 -0.35 -10.26 -7.10
CA ALA A 198 0.03 -10.38 -8.50
C ALA A 198 0.09 -11.86 -8.96
N GLY A 199 -0.43 -12.13 -10.15
CA GLY A 199 -0.36 -13.45 -10.78
C GLY A 199 -1.46 -14.45 -10.38
N ILE A 200 -2.47 -14.04 -9.59
CA ILE A 200 -3.66 -14.88 -9.33
C ILE A 200 -4.85 -14.32 -10.13
N PRO A 201 -5.41 -15.07 -11.07
CA PRO A 201 -6.60 -14.67 -11.81
C PRO A 201 -7.80 -14.57 -10.87
N THR A 202 -8.36 -13.37 -10.74
CA THR A 202 -9.50 -13.13 -9.83
C THR A 202 -10.74 -13.90 -10.26
N GLU A 203 -10.92 -14.11 -11.55
CA GLU A 203 -12.03 -14.84 -12.17
C GLU A 203 -12.12 -16.28 -11.66
N GLU A 204 -10.99 -16.94 -11.43
CA GLU A 204 -10.95 -18.31 -10.89
C GLU A 204 -11.45 -18.43 -9.45
N LEU A 205 -11.47 -17.32 -8.70
CA LEU A 205 -11.91 -17.28 -7.33
C LEU A 205 -13.40 -17.04 -7.18
N LEU A 206 -14.04 -16.44 -8.18
CA LEU A 206 -15.45 -16.04 -8.18
C LEU A 206 -16.39 -17.13 -8.70
N VAL A 207 -15.89 -18.29 -9.13
CA VAL A 207 -16.71 -19.38 -9.65
C VAL A 207 -17.48 -20.06 -8.52
N ASN A 208 -18.81 -20.16 -8.70
CA ASN A 208 -19.79 -20.85 -7.85
C ASN A 208 -20.17 -20.13 -6.54
N GLY A 209 -20.75 -18.95 -6.65
CA GLY A 209 -21.63 -18.43 -5.61
C GLY A 209 -20.93 -17.78 -4.41
N VAL A 210 -19.97 -16.93 -4.66
CA VAL A 210 -19.56 -15.91 -3.69
C VAL A 210 -20.39 -14.67 -3.87
#